data_63c1aeccaef2b241cc906543bc75a24c
#
_entry.id   63c1aeccaef2b241cc906543bc75a24c
#
_cell.length_a   1.000
_cell.length_b   1.000
_cell.length_c   1.000
_cell.angle_alpha   90.00
_cell.angle_beta   90.00
_cell.angle_gamma   90.00
#
_symmetry.space_group_name_H-M   'P 1'
#
loop_
_entity.id
_entity.type
_entity.pdbx_description
1 polymer ?
#
loop_
_entity_poly.entity_id
_entity_poly.type
_entity_poly.pdbx_seq_one_letter_code
_entity_poly.pdbx_strand_id
1 'polypeptide(L)'
;LIHRLAFGGNVSVASVVIGCIVVFAIGFQGFNMFVFSIFYYIFADVVPKQFMGRFMAMFRMVGTVAGFTFNRYIIKHADEHMAWIFTGIALIYLVAFLLMCLMVREGGYPPPEPPKKNPVAAYFRECFSLKFYRWFFLGIACNEASTVCRTMFNLLFAKNTLSLSLEQYGNIMSINAVI
;
A
#
# COMPACT_ATOMS: atom_id res chain seq x y z
N LEU A 1 23.75 6.76 -24.27
CA LEU A 1 23.30 7.79 -25.21
C LEU A 1 22.16 8.60 -24.63
N ILE A 2 21.12 7.93 -24.10
CA ILE A 2 19.94 8.54 -23.47
C ILE A 2 20.32 9.42 -22.26
N HIS A 3 21.29 8.97 -21.43
CA HIS A 3 21.80 9.71 -20.29
C HIS A 3 22.43 11.06 -20.66
N ARG A 4 23.22 11.10 -21.74
CA ARG A 4 23.88 12.35 -22.24
C ARG A 4 22.88 13.34 -22.83
N LEU A 5 21.83 12.83 -23.49
CA LEU A 5 20.82 13.66 -24.14
C LEU A 5 19.84 14.28 -23.09
N ALA A 6 19.54 13.56 -22.01
CA ALA A 6 18.56 14.01 -21.02
C ALA A 6 19.14 14.95 -19.93
N PHE A 7 20.44 14.81 -19.57
CA PHE A 7 20.98 15.44 -18.36
C PHE A 7 22.31 16.20 -18.53
N GLY A 8 22.74 16.50 -19.76
CA GLY A 8 23.88 17.39 -20.01
C GLY A 8 25.22 16.97 -19.40
N GLY A 9 25.44 15.70 -19.13
CA GLY A 9 26.77 15.13 -18.83
C GLY A 9 27.25 15.19 -17.37
N ASN A 10 26.62 15.95 -16.48
CA ASN A 10 27.08 16.14 -15.09
C ASN A 10 26.33 15.28 -14.04
N VAL A 11 25.32 14.51 -14.43
CA VAL A 11 24.54 13.69 -13.50
C VAL A 11 25.02 12.24 -13.55
N SER A 12 25.32 11.65 -12.39
CA SER A 12 25.74 10.25 -12.36
C SER A 12 24.60 9.31 -12.76
N VAL A 13 24.92 8.18 -13.40
CA VAL A 13 23.91 7.15 -13.76
C VAL A 13 23.14 6.70 -12.53
N ALA A 14 23.81 6.58 -11.40
CA ALA A 14 23.19 6.21 -10.13
C ALA A 14 22.09 7.20 -9.71
N SER A 15 22.34 8.52 -9.85
CA SER A 15 21.34 9.54 -9.50
C SER A 15 20.10 9.47 -10.39
N VAL A 16 20.27 9.15 -11.69
CA VAL A 16 19.13 8.98 -12.60
C VAL A 16 18.30 7.74 -12.23
N VAL A 17 18.97 6.63 -11.95
CA VAL A 17 18.30 5.39 -11.54
C VAL A 17 17.54 5.59 -10.24
N ILE A 18 18.15 6.23 -9.23
CA ILE A 18 17.49 6.55 -7.96
C ILE A 18 16.27 7.46 -8.21
N GLY A 19 16.43 8.49 -9.04
CA GLY A 19 15.32 9.38 -9.39
C GLY A 19 14.15 8.64 -10.04
N CYS A 20 14.42 7.74 -10.97
CA CYS A 20 13.40 6.89 -11.58
C CYS A 20 12.70 6.00 -10.56
N ILE A 21 13.45 5.35 -9.67
CA ILE A 21 12.89 4.49 -8.62
C ILE A 21 11.97 5.30 -7.71
N VAL A 22 12.37 6.50 -7.30
CA VAL A 22 11.55 7.37 -6.44
C VAL A 22 10.25 7.77 -7.14
N VAL A 23 10.30 8.17 -8.42
CA VAL A 23 9.11 8.54 -9.20
C VAL A 23 8.15 7.36 -9.33
N PHE A 24 8.66 6.17 -9.68
CA PHE A 24 7.84 4.97 -9.76
C PHE A 24 7.26 4.56 -8.41
N ALA A 25 8.02 4.67 -7.34
CA ALA A 25 7.54 4.35 -6.00
C ALA A 25 6.41 5.29 -5.55
N ILE A 26 6.55 6.61 -5.79
CA ILE A 26 5.50 7.59 -5.50
C ILE A 26 4.25 7.31 -6.34
N GLY A 27 4.41 7.06 -7.65
CA GLY A 27 3.31 6.71 -8.53
C GLY A 27 2.58 5.45 -8.08
N PHE A 28 3.33 4.39 -7.79
CA PHE A 28 2.77 3.13 -7.26
C PHE A 28 2.00 3.36 -5.96
N GLN A 29 2.56 4.11 -5.01
CA GLN A 29 1.90 4.40 -3.75
C GLN A 29 0.61 5.21 -3.94
N GLY A 30 0.60 6.19 -4.85
CA GLY A 30 -0.60 6.95 -5.20
C GLY A 30 -1.71 6.06 -5.76
N PHE A 31 -1.39 5.18 -6.71
CA PHE A 31 -2.36 4.21 -7.24
C PHE A 31 -2.83 3.21 -6.18
N ASN A 32 -1.93 2.75 -5.33
CA ASN A 32 -2.26 1.84 -4.25
C ASN A 32 -3.27 2.47 -3.28
N MET A 33 -3.06 3.73 -2.86
CA MET A 33 -4.00 4.46 -2.02
C MET A 33 -5.38 4.60 -2.68
N PHE A 34 -5.41 4.86 -3.98
CA PHE A 34 -6.66 4.96 -4.74
C PHE A 34 -7.42 3.62 -4.74
N VAL A 35 -6.73 2.52 -5.02
CA VAL A 35 -7.30 1.17 -5.01
C VAL A 35 -7.83 0.79 -3.62
N PHE A 36 -7.07 1.08 -2.57
CA PHE A 36 -7.52 0.85 -1.19
C PHE A 36 -8.78 1.64 -0.85
N SER A 37 -8.88 2.90 -1.28
CA SER A 37 -10.06 3.72 -1.04
C SER A 37 -11.29 3.12 -1.71
N ILE A 38 -11.20 2.74 -2.99
CA ILE A 38 -12.30 2.09 -3.72
C ILE A 38 -12.69 0.78 -3.03
N PHE A 39 -11.72 -0.02 -2.63
CA PHE A 39 -11.97 -1.29 -1.95
C PHE A 39 -12.79 -1.11 -0.66
N TYR A 40 -12.46 -0.12 0.18
CA TYR A 40 -13.22 0.17 1.38
C TYR A 40 -14.64 0.67 1.09
N TYR A 41 -14.85 1.42 0.01
CA TYR A 41 -16.18 1.84 -0.40
C TYR A 41 -17.04 0.64 -0.84
N ILE A 42 -16.52 -0.19 -1.73
CA ILE A 42 -17.22 -1.43 -2.17
C ILE A 42 -17.56 -2.32 -0.98
N PHE A 43 -16.64 -2.41 -0.03
CA PHE A 43 -16.81 -3.19 1.18
C PHE A 43 -18.01 -2.70 2.03
N ALA A 44 -18.12 -1.40 2.22
CA ALA A 44 -19.21 -0.79 2.96
C ALA A 44 -20.59 -0.99 2.29
N ASP A 45 -20.61 -1.12 0.96
CA ASP A 45 -21.84 -1.26 0.18
C ASP A 45 -22.29 -2.73 0.03
N VAL A 46 -21.34 -3.65 -0.11
CA VAL A 46 -21.65 -5.07 -0.37
C VAL A 46 -21.91 -5.85 0.91
N VAL A 47 -21.22 -5.49 2.02
CA VAL A 47 -21.34 -6.24 3.27
C VAL A 47 -22.44 -5.65 4.17
N PRO A 48 -23.49 -6.41 4.53
CA PRO A 48 -24.51 -5.95 5.47
C PRO A 48 -23.89 -5.52 6.80
N LYS A 49 -24.36 -4.41 7.36
CA LYS A 49 -23.81 -3.80 8.60
C LYS A 49 -23.68 -4.78 9.77
N GLN A 50 -24.61 -5.71 9.91
CA GLN A 50 -24.62 -6.73 10.96
C GLN A 50 -23.47 -7.75 10.85
N PHE A 51 -22.91 -7.97 9.65
CA PHE A 51 -21.81 -8.90 9.39
C PHE A 51 -20.46 -8.22 9.23
N MET A 52 -20.43 -6.90 9.20
CA MET A 52 -19.22 -6.10 8.95
C MET A 52 -18.06 -6.50 9.86
N GLY A 53 -18.31 -6.66 11.17
CA GLY A 53 -17.27 -7.04 12.14
C GLY A 53 -16.68 -8.43 11.88
N ARG A 54 -17.53 -9.41 11.56
CA ARG A 54 -17.07 -10.78 11.26
C ARG A 54 -16.29 -10.82 9.95
N PHE A 55 -16.74 -10.11 8.95
CA PHE A 55 -16.08 -10.03 7.67
C PHE A 55 -14.70 -9.34 7.79
N MET A 56 -14.59 -8.24 8.53
CA MET A 56 -13.32 -7.58 8.82
C MET A 56 -12.35 -8.50 9.57
N ALA A 57 -12.85 -9.28 10.52
CA ALA A 57 -12.01 -10.26 11.22
C ALA A 57 -11.46 -11.33 10.26
N MET A 58 -12.30 -11.91 9.40
CA MET A 58 -11.87 -12.88 8.38
C MET A 58 -10.86 -12.26 7.41
N PHE A 59 -11.11 -11.04 6.94
CA PHE A 59 -10.20 -10.32 6.06
C PHE A 59 -8.81 -10.13 6.72
N ARG A 60 -8.77 -9.74 7.99
CA ARG A 60 -7.52 -9.62 8.75
C ARG A 60 -6.82 -10.97 8.91
N MET A 61 -7.56 -12.04 9.19
CA MET A 61 -6.98 -13.39 9.29
C MET A 61 -6.30 -13.82 7.98
N VAL A 62 -6.95 -13.61 6.84
CA VAL A 62 -6.35 -13.91 5.52
C VAL A 62 -5.09 -13.08 5.31
N GLY A 63 -5.11 -11.79 5.63
CA GLY A 63 -3.93 -10.92 5.57
C GLY A 63 -2.78 -11.40 6.46
N THR A 64 -3.09 -11.81 7.69
CA THR A 64 -2.11 -12.37 8.63
C THR A 64 -1.47 -13.65 8.09
N VAL A 65 -2.27 -14.59 7.57
CA VAL A 65 -1.77 -15.84 6.96
C VAL A 65 -0.89 -15.55 5.74
N ALA A 66 -1.30 -14.62 4.89
CA ALA A 66 -0.51 -14.20 3.73
C ALA A 66 0.83 -13.57 4.17
N GLY A 67 0.80 -12.67 5.14
CA GLY A 67 2.00 -12.04 5.72
C GLY A 67 2.93 -13.05 6.37
N PHE A 68 2.39 -13.99 7.14
CA PHE A 68 3.16 -15.10 7.71
C PHE A 68 3.85 -15.93 6.63
N THR A 69 3.09 -16.36 5.61
CA THR A 69 3.60 -17.17 4.50
C THR A 69 4.71 -16.44 3.74
N PHE A 70 4.50 -15.16 3.43
CA PHE A 70 5.49 -14.34 2.76
C PHE A 70 6.79 -14.24 3.57
N ASN A 71 6.69 -13.85 4.84
CA ASN A 71 7.85 -13.67 5.72
C ASN A 71 8.58 -14.99 6.00
N ARG A 72 7.87 -16.10 6.11
CA ARG A 72 8.47 -17.40 6.44
C ARG A 72 9.15 -18.07 5.25
N TYR A 73 8.54 -18.00 4.06
CA TYR A 73 8.96 -18.80 2.92
C TYR A 73 9.53 -18.00 1.76
N ILE A 74 9.05 -16.79 1.53
CA ILE A 74 9.39 -16.02 0.33
C ILE A 74 10.56 -15.06 0.56
N ILE A 75 10.58 -14.37 1.70
CA ILE A 75 11.55 -13.30 1.95
C ILE A 75 13.01 -13.78 1.90
N LYS A 76 13.28 -15.01 2.29
CA LYS A 76 14.63 -15.60 2.27
C LYS A 76 15.23 -15.71 0.86
N HIS A 77 14.40 -15.74 -0.18
CA HIS A 77 14.82 -15.82 -1.58
C HIS A 77 14.88 -14.42 -2.25
N ALA A 78 14.63 -13.36 -1.49
CA ALA A 78 14.54 -12.01 -2.06
C ALA A 78 15.88 -11.53 -2.66
N ASP A 79 17.02 -11.87 -2.06
CA ASP A 79 18.33 -11.46 -2.58
C ASP A 79 18.63 -12.04 -3.97
N GLU A 80 18.17 -13.26 -4.26
CA GLU A 80 18.48 -13.94 -5.52
C GLU A 80 17.38 -13.81 -6.57
N HIS A 81 16.11 -13.76 -6.16
CA HIS A 81 14.96 -13.90 -7.03
C HIS A 81 13.98 -12.71 -6.94
N MET A 82 14.46 -11.51 -6.59
CA MET A 82 13.64 -10.32 -6.38
C MET A 82 12.67 -10.05 -7.54
N ALA A 83 13.17 -10.08 -8.79
CA ALA A 83 12.34 -9.82 -9.98
C ALA A 83 11.18 -10.83 -10.14
N TRP A 84 11.44 -12.10 -9.89
CA TRP A 84 10.41 -13.14 -9.97
C TRP A 84 9.37 -13.03 -8.87
N ILE A 85 9.79 -12.66 -7.66
CA ILE A 85 8.88 -12.44 -6.52
C ILE A 85 7.96 -11.26 -6.84
N PHE A 86 8.51 -10.13 -7.31
CA PHE A 86 7.68 -8.97 -7.68
C PHE A 86 6.73 -9.28 -8.83
N THR A 87 7.20 -9.99 -9.86
CA THR A 87 6.34 -10.39 -10.99
C THR A 87 5.22 -11.31 -10.53
N GLY A 88 5.51 -12.29 -9.67
CA GLY A 88 4.51 -13.19 -9.10
C GLY A 88 3.45 -12.45 -8.29
N ILE A 89 3.86 -11.54 -7.41
CA ILE A 89 2.94 -10.72 -6.62
C ILE A 89 2.09 -9.83 -7.53
N ALA A 90 2.69 -9.19 -8.53
CA ALA A 90 1.97 -8.34 -9.48
C ALA A 90 0.91 -9.14 -10.25
N LEU A 91 1.22 -10.37 -10.64
CA LEU A 91 0.31 -11.25 -11.38
C LEU A 91 -0.86 -11.70 -10.50
N ILE A 92 -0.59 -12.10 -9.25
CA ILE A 92 -1.62 -12.44 -8.26
C ILE A 92 -2.54 -11.23 -8.02
N TYR A 93 -1.96 -10.04 -7.85
CA TYR A 93 -2.71 -8.82 -7.64
C TYR A 93 -3.61 -8.50 -8.85
N LEU A 94 -3.07 -8.60 -10.06
CA LEU A 94 -3.82 -8.37 -11.30
C LEU A 94 -5.00 -9.33 -11.42
N VAL A 95 -4.77 -10.63 -11.23
CA VAL A 95 -5.82 -11.65 -11.31
C VAL A 95 -6.89 -11.43 -10.24
N ALA A 96 -6.48 -11.19 -8.98
CA ALA A 96 -7.41 -10.94 -7.89
C ALA A 96 -8.28 -9.70 -8.14
N PHE A 97 -7.67 -8.63 -8.64
CA PHE A 97 -8.37 -7.39 -8.97
C PHE A 97 -9.36 -7.56 -10.14
N LEU A 98 -8.93 -8.26 -11.19
CA LEU A 98 -9.82 -8.58 -12.31
C LEU A 98 -11.01 -9.43 -11.88
N LEU A 99 -10.77 -10.47 -11.05
CA LEU A 99 -11.85 -11.29 -10.52
C LEU A 99 -12.82 -10.46 -9.67
N MET A 100 -12.32 -9.56 -8.84
CA MET A 100 -13.15 -8.65 -8.06
C MET A 100 -14.02 -7.79 -8.99
N CYS A 101 -13.45 -7.16 -10.02
CA CYS A 101 -14.19 -6.32 -10.95
C CYS A 101 -15.26 -7.09 -11.75
N LEU A 102 -15.02 -8.37 -12.04
CA LEU A 102 -15.95 -9.19 -12.82
C LEU A 102 -17.06 -9.83 -11.97
N MET A 103 -16.76 -10.16 -10.72
CA MET A 103 -17.66 -10.93 -9.86
C MET A 103 -18.48 -10.07 -8.90
N VAL A 104 -17.96 -8.92 -8.48
CA VAL A 104 -18.66 -8.03 -7.54
C VAL A 104 -19.67 -7.18 -8.32
N ARG A 105 -20.94 -7.36 -7.99
CA ARG A 105 -22.02 -6.50 -8.50
C ARG A 105 -22.22 -5.36 -7.51
N GLU A 106 -22.04 -4.16 -8.00
CA GLU A 106 -22.34 -2.96 -7.24
C GLU A 106 -23.85 -2.76 -7.10
N GLY A 107 -24.29 -2.21 -5.96
CA GLY A 107 -25.66 -1.81 -5.75
C GLY A 107 -26.07 -0.63 -6.66
N GLY A 108 -27.37 -0.43 -6.83
CA GLY A 108 -27.86 0.76 -7.56
C GLY A 108 -27.57 2.04 -6.77
N TYR A 109 -26.70 2.90 -7.30
CA TYR A 109 -26.42 4.21 -6.70
C TYR A 109 -27.50 5.22 -7.04
N PRO A 110 -27.87 6.13 -6.13
CA PRO A 110 -28.71 7.26 -6.48
C PRO A 110 -28.01 8.11 -7.57
N PRO A 111 -28.79 8.79 -8.42
CA PRO A 111 -28.21 9.63 -9.46
C PRO A 111 -27.23 10.64 -8.86
N PRO A 112 -26.07 10.88 -9.51
CA PRO A 112 -25.06 11.78 -8.98
C PRO A 112 -25.65 13.20 -8.83
N GLU A 113 -25.33 13.85 -7.73
CA GLU A 113 -25.68 15.25 -7.52
C GLU A 113 -25.07 16.11 -8.66
N PRO A 114 -25.76 17.19 -9.07
CA PRO A 114 -25.24 18.07 -10.11
C PRO A 114 -23.85 18.60 -9.72
N PRO A 115 -22.88 18.65 -10.66
CA PRO A 115 -21.50 18.99 -10.37
C PRO A 115 -21.41 20.40 -9.76
N LYS A 116 -20.83 20.52 -8.58
CA LYS A 116 -20.51 21.81 -7.94
C LYS A 116 -19.47 22.54 -8.80
N LYS A 117 -19.55 23.87 -8.90
CA LYS A 117 -18.65 24.71 -9.73
C LYS A 117 -17.15 24.46 -9.52
N ASN A 118 -16.71 24.03 -8.33
CA ASN A 118 -15.34 23.66 -8.01
C ASN A 118 -15.34 22.43 -7.09
N PRO A 119 -15.45 21.20 -7.63
CA PRO A 119 -15.63 20.00 -6.83
C PRO A 119 -14.45 19.74 -5.88
N VAL A 120 -13.22 20.00 -6.31
CA VAL A 120 -12.02 19.78 -5.48
C VAL A 120 -11.96 20.78 -4.31
N ALA A 121 -12.19 22.05 -4.55
CA ALA A 121 -12.20 23.07 -3.51
C ALA A 121 -13.35 22.86 -2.51
N ALA A 122 -14.52 22.46 -2.99
CA ALA A 122 -15.66 22.11 -2.15
C ALA A 122 -15.34 20.93 -1.25
N TYR A 123 -14.74 19.88 -1.80
CA TYR A 123 -14.32 18.69 -1.05
C TYR A 123 -13.34 19.03 0.07
N PHE A 124 -12.26 19.74 -0.23
CA PHE A 124 -11.32 20.18 0.80
C PHE A 124 -11.96 21.05 1.88
N ARG A 125 -12.81 21.98 1.48
CA ARG A 125 -13.53 22.84 2.42
C ARG A 125 -14.46 22.04 3.34
N GLU A 126 -15.18 21.08 2.81
CA GLU A 126 -16.05 20.18 3.58
C GLU A 126 -15.25 19.28 4.53
N CYS A 127 -14.17 18.66 4.08
CA CYS A 127 -13.31 17.80 4.89
C CYS A 127 -12.64 18.55 6.05
N PHE A 128 -12.23 19.81 5.85
CA PHE A 128 -11.51 20.58 6.86
C PHE A 128 -12.39 21.62 7.58
N SER A 129 -13.69 21.67 7.33
CA SER A 129 -14.62 22.59 7.99
C SER A 129 -14.78 22.28 9.49
N LEU A 130 -14.85 21.01 9.86
CA LEU A 130 -15.03 20.59 11.24
C LEU A 130 -13.70 20.47 11.97
N LYS A 131 -13.61 21.11 13.14
CA LYS A 131 -12.41 21.08 13.99
C LYS A 131 -12.00 19.63 14.35
N PHE A 132 -12.98 18.74 14.56
CA PHE A 132 -12.77 17.33 14.85
C PHE A 132 -11.98 16.64 13.71
N TYR A 133 -12.38 16.83 12.45
CA TYR A 133 -11.71 16.18 11.31
C TYR A 133 -10.26 16.65 11.15
N ARG A 134 -9.96 17.92 11.44
CA ARG A 134 -8.58 18.44 11.40
C ARG A 134 -7.66 17.73 12.38
N TRP A 135 -8.13 17.55 13.63
CA TRP A 135 -7.37 16.79 14.63
C TRP A 135 -7.26 15.32 14.33
N PHE A 136 -8.33 14.74 13.79
CA PHE A 136 -8.35 13.34 13.36
C PHE A 136 -7.35 13.08 12.23
N PHE A 137 -7.34 13.90 11.18
CA PHE A 137 -6.36 13.80 10.10
C PHE A 137 -4.93 14.03 10.56
N LEU A 138 -4.70 14.97 11.47
CA LEU A 138 -3.37 15.17 12.06
C LEU A 138 -2.91 13.92 12.83
N GLY A 139 -3.80 13.33 13.63
CA GLY A 139 -3.51 12.09 14.35
C GLY A 139 -3.16 10.93 13.41
N ILE A 140 -3.94 10.75 12.34
CA ILE A 140 -3.63 9.74 11.29
C ILE A 140 -2.28 10.04 10.64
N ALA A 141 -2.01 11.27 10.23
CA ALA A 141 -0.75 11.64 9.61
C ALA A 141 0.46 11.35 10.51
N CYS A 142 0.37 11.65 11.81
CA CYS A 142 1.42 11.32 12.77
C CYS A 142 1.60 9.81 12.94
N ASN A 143 0.50 9.06 12.99
CA ASN A 143 0.54 7.59 13.07
C ASN A 143 1.20 6.97 11.84
N GLU A 144 0.81 7.42 10.64
CA GLU A 144 1.40 6.94 9.39
C GLU A 144 2.88 7.30 9.28
N ALA A 145 3.28 8.52 9.65
CA ALA A 145 4.67 8.92 9.69
C ALA A 145 5.50 8.03 10.62
N SER A 146 4.99 7.72 11.81
CA SER A 146 5.63 6.79 12.76
C SER A 146 5.76 5.38 12.17
N THR A 147 4.71 4.90 11.50
CA THR A 147 4.71 3.57 10.87
C THR A 147 5.71 3.48 9.72
N VAL A 148 5.81 4.49 8.87
CA VAL A 148 6.81 4.55 7.79
C VAL A 148 8.22 4.50 8.36
N CYS A 149 8.53 5.32 9.36
CA CYS A 149 9.85 5.30 10.01
C CYS A 149 10.17 3.90 10.56
N ARG A 150 9.24 3.31 11.28
CA ARG A 150 9.43 1.97 11.86
C ARG A 150 9.67 0.90 10.80
N THR A 151 8.88 0.87 9.73
CA THR A 151 9.00 -0.16 8.68
C THR A 151 10.27 -0.01 7.87
N MET A 152 10.68 1.21 7.52
CA MET A 152 11.90 1.44 6.76
C MET A 152 13.17 1.09 7.56
N PHE A 153 13.23 1.51 8.83
CA PHE A 153 14.43 1.28 9.64
C PHE A 153 14.52 -0.12 10.23
N ASN A 154 13.42 -0.83 10.39
CA ASN A 154 13.42 -2.16 11.01
C ASN A 154 14.30 -3.16 10.25
N LEU A 155 14.15 -3.25 8.93
CA LEU A 155 14.98 -4.13 8.10
C LEU A 155 16.46 -3.71 8.09
N LEU A 156 16.71 -2.40 7.96
CA LEU A 156 18.08 -1.86 7.97
C LEU A 156 18.77 -2.10 9.31
N PHE A 157 18.07 -1.89 10.41
CA PHE A 157 18.56 -2.16 11.76
C PHE A 157 18.88 -3.65 11.96
N ALA A 158 17.97 -4.53 11.54
CA ALA A 158 18.18 -5.97 11.63
C ALA A 158 19.39 -6.44 10.82
N LYS A 159 19.55 -5.93 9.59
CA LYS A 159 20.66 -6.31 8.70
C LYS A 159 22.00 -5.68 9.13
N ASN A 160 22.01 -4.37 9.42
CA ASN A 160 23.26 -3.64 9.62
C ASN A 160 23.75 -3.65 11.08
N THR A 161 22.84 -3.62 12.05
CA THR A 161 23.20 -3.54 13.48
C THR A 161 23.20 -4.91 14.14
N LEU A 162 22.18 -5.73 13.85
CA LEU A 162 22.07 -7.07 14.43
C LEU A 162 22.72 -8.17 13.57
N SER A 163 23.18 -7.83 12.35
CA SER A 163 23.80 -8.77 11.40
C SER A 163 22.95 -10.01 11.13
N LEU A 164 21.61 -9.87 11.17
CA LEU A 164 20.69 -10.97 10.93
C LEU A 164 20.61 -11.29 9.43
N SER A 165 20.56 -12.58 9.11
CA SER A 165 20.24 -13.02 7.76
C SER A 165 18.76 -12.73 7.42
N LEU A 166 18.43 -12.64 6.12
CA LEU A 166 17.04 -12.45 5.69
C LEU A 166 16.12 -13.58 6.18
N GLU A 167 16.65 -14.78 6.31
CA GLU A 167 15.90 -15.92 6.85
C GLU A 167 15.56 -15.72 8.33
N GLN A 168 16.53 -15.31 9.14
CA GLN A 168 16.32 -15.03 10.57
C GLN A 168 15.34 -13.88 10.76
N TYR A 169 15.50 -12.81 9.98
CA TYR A 169 14.57 -11.68 9.97
C TYR A 169 13.15 -12.11 9.60
N GLY A 170 12.99 -12.91 8.54
CA GLY A 170 11.71 -13.43 8.10
C GLY A 170 11.03 -14.31 9.17
N ASN A 171 11.80 -15.12 9.88
CA ASN A 171 11.28 -15.93 10.97
C ASN A 171 10.76 -15.08 12.14
N ILE A 172 11.48 -14.04 12.53
CA ILE A 172 11.04 -13.09 13.57
C ILE A 172 9.77 -12.35 13.12
N MET A 173 9.76 -11.85 11.90
CA MET A 173 8.60 -11.13 11.35
C MET A 173 7.37 -12.04 11.15
N SER A 174 7.56 -13.32 10.86
CA SER A 174 6.44 -14.27 10.76
C SER A 174 5.77 -14.49 12.12
N ILE A 175 6.52 -14.56 13.20
CA ILE A 175 5.98 -14.66 14.58
C ILE A 175 5.22 -13.37 14.92
N ASN A 176 5.83 -12.21 14.64
CA ASN A 176 5.22 -10.92 14.93
C ASN A 176 3.91 -10.68 14.12
N ALA A 177 3.74 -11.31 12.97
CA ALA A 177 2.51 -11.21 12.18
C ALA A 177 1.32 -11.96 12.81
N VAL A 178 1.57 -12.92 13.71
CA VAL A 178 0.54 -13.76 14.36
C VAL A 178 0.08 -13.18 15.70
N ILE A 179 0.91 -12.36 16.34
CA ILE A 179 0.63 -11.69 17.60
C ILE A 179 -0.12 -10.39 17.35
#